data_8eba90b142d2058d406fa5275d918e7f
#
_entry.id   8eba90b142d2058d406fa5275d918e7f
#
_cell.length_a   1.000
_cell.length_b   1.000
_cell.length_c   1.000
_cell.angle_alpha   90.00
_cell.angle_beta   90.00
_cell.angle_gamma   90.00
#
_symmetry.space_group_name_H-M   'P 1'
#
loop_
_entity.id
_entity.type
_entity.pdbx_description
1 polymer ?
#
loop_
_entity_poly.entity_id
_entity_poly.type
_entity_poly.pdbx_seq_one_letter_code
_entity_poly.pdbx_strand_id
1 'polypeptide(L)'
;MKTKIFAVACLATLLFTSCSKDNNDDPNPKPETTQVKHFETLMPGYDSWIYIDLETGKFEQQAELGEREYRKYKSMMGTEYEVIKKEPAKGTDADLPKKWDIAFHITDARINNGEVLMTEETDLNKINALPAGNYVADAPDYIIVDMSHMQNEATLAMVKTMRNSELGKWVKSTGMGKPKIVSDKVFAVKFKNGNAALIKFKDYLDKTGKKKAVSFDYKFMKKAK
;
A
#
# COMPACT_ATOMS: atom_id res chain seq x y z
N MET A 1 26.36 21.17 3.57
CA MET A 1 25.22 21.68 4.37
C MET A 1 24.40 20.49 4.83
N LYS A 2 24.27 20.29 6.15
CA LYS A 2 23.58 19.13 6.73
C LYS A 2 22.08 19.42 6.76
N THR A 3 21.30 18.74 5.97
CA THR A 3 19.83 18.84 5.94
C THR A 3 19.26 18.07 7.12
N LYS A 4 18.62 18.77 8.06
CA LYS A 4 17.95 18.18 9.22
C LYS A 4 16.57 17.66 8.77
N ILE A 5 16.37 16.35 8.91
CA ILE A 5 15.09 15.68 8.72
C ILE A 5 14.26 15.93 9.99
N PHE A 6 13.12 16.59 9.84
CA PHE A 6 12.13 16.73 10.91
C PHE A 6 11.21 15.49 10.89
N ALA A 7 11.33 14.65 11.91
CA ALA A 7 10.36 13.60 12.19
C ALA A 7 9.18 14.20 12.95
N VAL A 8 8.02 14.27 12.35
CA VAL A 8 6.77 14.65 13.03
C VAL A 8 6.17 13.37 13.62
N ALA A 9 6.30 13.20 14.92
CA ALA A 9 5.65 12.14 15.68
C ALA A 9 4.23 12.59 16.05
N CYS A 10 3.20 12.08 15.38
CA CYS A 10 1.82 12.24 15.83
C CYS A 10 1.51 11.19 16.90
N LEU A 11 1.30 11.68 18.13
CA LEU A 11 0.90 10.87 19.29
C LEU A 11 -0.62 10.61 19.21
N ALA A 12 -1.00 9.40 18.87
CA ALA A 12 -2.40 8.97 18.98
C ALA A 12 -2.61 8.38 20.39
N THR A 13 -3.41 9.05 21.22
CA THR A 13 -3.82 8.59 22.55
C THR A 13 -4.85 7.46 22.41
N LEU A 14 -4.44 6.26 22.79
CA LEU A 14 -5.33 5.10 22.94
C LEU A 14 -5.91 5.10 24.35
N LEU A 15 -7.22 5.27 24.46
CA LEU A 15 -7.97 4.99 25.69
C LEU A 15 -8.24 3.49 25.76
N PHE A 16 -7.55 2.81 26.65
CA PHE A 16 -7.83 1.44 27.03
C PHE A 16 -8.84 1.43 28.18
N THR A 17 -10.05 0.94 27.94
CA THR A 17 -10.89 0.42 29.01
C THR A 17 -10.75 -1.08 29.06
N SER A 18 -10.03 -1.55 30.08
CA SER A 18 -9.95 -2.95 30.45
C SER A 18 -10.88 -3.16 31.63
N CYS A 19 -11.73 -4.21 31.53
CA CYS A 19 -12.10 -5.04 32.69
C CYS A 19 -12.90 -6.26 32.21
N SER A 20 -12.32 -7.46 32.33
CA SER A 20 -12.92 -8.49 33.19
C SER A 20 -11.98 -9.68 33.30
N LYS A 21 -11.70 -10.03 34.56
CA LYS A 21 -11.13 -11.30 34.97
C LYS A 21 -12.20 -12.37 34.81
N ASP A 22 -11.93 -13.40 34.03
CA ASP A 22 -12.53 -14.72 34.23
C ASP A 22 -11.41 -15.74 34.18
N ASN A 23 -11.16 -16.34 35.34
CA ASN A 23 -10.34 -17.55 35.50
C ASN A 23 -11.12 -18.73 34.96
N ASN A 24 -10.78 -19.22 33.80
CA ASN A 24 -11.07 -20.57 33.36
C ASN A 24 -9.82 -21.13 32.69
N ASP A 25 -9.17 -22.06 33.36
CA ASP A 25 -8.11 -22.92 32.81
C ASP A 25 -8.75 -23.85 31.75
N ASP A 26 -8.84 -23.35 30.50
CA ASP A 26 -9.18 -24.16 29.33
C ASP A 26 -7.87 -24.55 28.65
N PRO A 27 -7.52 -25.87 28.56
CA PRO A 27 -6.26 -26.31 27.98
C PRO A 27 -6.18 -26.16 26.46
N ASN A 28 -7.15 -25.50 25.82
CA ASN A 28 -7.14 -25.24 24.40
C ASN A 28 -7.09 -23.73 24.16
N PRO A 29 -5.92 -23.14 23.84
CA PRO A 29 -5.84 -21.70 23.61
C PRO A 29 -6.76 -21.34 22.45
N LYS A 30 -7.86 -20.64 22.74
CA LYS A 30 -8.67 -19.97 21.72
C LYS A 30 -7.73 -19.14 20.85
N PRO A 31 -7.82 -19.25 19.50
CA PRO A 31 -7.05 -18.37 18.63
C PRO A 31 -7.37 -16.93 19.04
N GLU A 32 -6.34 -16.14 19.36
CA GLU A 32 -6.50 -14.72 19.66
C GLU A 32 -7.34 -14.11 18.55
N THR A 33 -8.51 -13.63 18.91
CA THR A 33 -9.42 -12.96 17.96
C THR A 33 -8.67 -11.75 17.44
N THR A 34 -8.15 -11.84 16.22
CA THR A 34 -7.36 -10.79 15.61
C THR A 34 -8.24 -9.56 15.46
N GLN A 35 -8.00 -8.56 16.29
CA GLN A 35 -8.77 -7.32 16.29
C GLN A 35 -8.70 -6.64 14.94
N VAL A 36 -9.84 -6.16 14.42
CA VAL A 36 -9.86 -5.29 13.25
C VAL A 36 -9.26 -3.95 13.64
N LYS A 37 -8.21 -3.55 12.93
CA LYS A 37 -7.56 -2.23 13.05
C LYS A 37 -7.94 -1.38 11.85
N HIS A 38 -7.87 -0.07 12.01
CA HIS A 38 -8.07 0.91 10.94
C HIS A 38 -6.76 1.64 10.63
N PHE A 39 -6.49 1.88 9.36
CA PHE A 39 -5.39 2.70 8.87
C PHE A 39 -5.91 3.74 7.88
N GLU A 40 -5.49 4.99 8.04
CA GLU A 40 -5.80 6.08 7.11
C GLU A 40 -4.63 7.05 7.06
N THR A 41 -4.20 7.44 5.86
CA THR A 41 -3.23 8.51 5.68
C THR A 41 -3.36 9.15 4.30
N LEU A 42 -2.89 10.40 4.17
CA LEU A 42 -2.82 11.08 2.88
C LEU A 42 -1.73 10.45 2.01
N MET A 43 -2.02 10.33 0.71
CA MET A 43 -1.01 9.97 -0.27
C MET A 43 -0.05 11.12 -0.50
N PRO A 44 1.26 10.87 -0.56
CA PRO A 44 2.25 11.86 -0.98
C PRO A 44 2.08 12.22 -2.47
N GLY A 45 2.98 13.03 -2.99
CA GLY A 45 3.11 13.26 -4.43
C GLY A 45 3.49 11.99 -5.20
N TYR A 46 3.51 12.11 -6.52
CA TYR A 46 3.88 11.01 -7.42
C TYR A 46 5.32 10.52 -7.27
N ASP A 47 6.17 11.23 -6.57
CA ASP A 47 7.58 10.90 -6.39
C ASP A 47 7.86 10.01 -5.15
N SER A 48 6.85 9.65 -4.38
CA SER A 48 7.04 9.01 -3.06
C SER A 48 6.05 7.89 -2.78
N TRP A 49 6.52 6.93 -1.99
CA TRP A 49 5.75 5.83 -1.41
C TRP A 49 5.43 6.06 0.06
N ILE A 50 4.35 5.43 0.54
CA ILE A 50 4.05 5.23 1.96
C ILE A 50 4.29 3.77 2.28
N TYR A 51 5.23 3.49 3.19
CA TYR A 51 5.57 2.16 3.69
C TYR A 51 4.92 1.94 5.05
N ILE A 52 4.14 0.89 5.21
CA ILE A 52 3.30 0.64 6.38
C ILE A 52 3.71 -0.66 7.07
N ASP A 53 3.99 -0.60 8.37
CA ASP A 53 4.11 -1.75 9.28
C ASP A 53 2.70 -2.07 9.82
N LEU A 54 2.08 -3.13 9.36
CA LEU A 54 0.73 -3.53 9.76
C LEU A 54 0.65 -4.04 11.20
N GLU A 55 1.75 -4.53 11.75
CA GLU A 55 1.79 -4.96 13.14
C GLU A 55 1.57 -3.78 14.09
N THR A 56 2.27 -2.67 13.85
CA THR A 56 2.25 -1.48 14.71
C THR A 56 1.32 -0.38 14.21
N GLY A 57 0.92 -0.38 12.95
CA GLY A 57 0.19 0.70 12.30
C GLY A 57 1.05 1.94 12.00
N LYS A 58 2.36 1.87 12.19
CA LYS A 58 3.29 2.96 11.85
C LYS A 58 3.56 2.98 10.35
N PHE A 59 3.89 4.15 9.83
CA PHE A 59 4.28 4.31 8.45
C PHE A 59 5.43 5.31 8.28
N GLU A 60 6.14 5.16 7.17
CA GLU A 60 7.20 6.07 6.73
C GLU A 60 6.94 6.48 5.29
N GLN A 61 7.22 7.75 4.96
CA GLN A 61 7.20 8.23 3.59
C GLN A 61 8.62 8.28 3.07
N GLN A 62 8.83 7.72 1.87
CA GLN A 62 10.13 7.77 1.21
C GLN A 62 9.97 8.01 -0.29
N ALA A 63 10.86 8.81 -0.86
CA ALA A 63 10.90 9.05 -2.30
C ALA A 63 11.22 7.74 -3.05
N GLU A 64 10.69 7.60 -4.28
CA GLU A 64 11.08 6.52 -5.17
C GLU A 64 12.57 6.63 -5.53
N LEU A 65 13.27 5.51 -5.40
CA LEU A 65 14.74 5.45 -5.49
C LEU A 65 15.26 4.99 -6.86
N GLY A 66 14.42 4.41 -7.70
CA GLY A 66 14.81 3.80 -8.97
C GLY A 66 15.27 4.82 -10.03
N GLU A 67 15.85 4.30 -11.11
CA GLU A 67 16.20 5.07 -12.30
C GLU A 67 14.94 5.69 -12.91
N ARG A 68 14.96 6.99 -13.20
CA ARG A 68 13.85 7.70 -13.84
C ARG A 68 14.05 7.78 -15.34
N GLU A 69 13.01 7.38 -16.10
CA GLU A 69 12.93 7.57 -17.54
C GLU A 69 11.89 8.64 -17.85
N TYR A 70 12.30 9.72 -18.50
CA TYR A 70 11.39 10.73 -19.02
C TYR A 70 10.94 10.30 -20.42
N ARG A 71 9.66 9.98 -20.55
CA ARG A 71 9.03 9.44 -21.76
C ARG A 71 8.14 10.50 -22.39
N LYS A 72 8.51 10.95 -23.59
CA LYS A 72 7.68 11.85 -24.40
C LYS A 72 6.78 11.02 -25.29
N TYR A 73 5.48 11.14 -25.09
CA TYR A 73 4.48 10.40 -25.85
C TYR A 73 4.14 11.13 -27.16
N LYS A 74 3.93 10.38 -28.25
CA LYS A 74 3.51 10.93 -29.54
C LYS A 74 2.10 11.52 -29.50
N SER A 75 1.25 11.02 -28.60
CA SER A 75 -0.05 11.58 -28.31
C SER A 75 -0.44 11.33 -26.85
N MET A 76 -1.30 12.16 -26.27
CA MET A 76 -1.73 12.06 -24.87
C MET A 76 -2.50 10.76 -24.56
N MET A 77 -3.06 10.09 -25.57
CA MET A 77 -3.82 8.83 -25.43
C MET A 77 -3.08 7.63 -26.04
N GLY A 78 -1.86 7.85 -26.57
CA GLY A 78 -1.08 6.81 -27.24
C GLY A 78 -0.18 6.04 -26.29
N THR A 79 0.31 4.90 -26.76
CA THR A 79 1.30 4.07 -26.05
C THR A 79 2.72 4.25 -26.61
N GLU A 80 2.86 4.90 -27.78
CA GLU A 80 4.15 5.15 -28.40
C GLU A 80 4.84 6.34 -27.76
N TYR A 81 6.08 6.15 -27.35
CA TYR A 81 6.90 7.16 -26.69
C TYR A 81 8.37 7.07 -27.10
N GLU A 82 9.09 8.14 -26.85
CA GLU A 82 10.56 8.24 -26.93
C GLU A 82 11.10 8.52 -25.52
N VAL A 83 12.20 7.88 -25.14
CA VAL A 83 12.91 8.20 -23.90
C VAL A 83 13.85 9.39 -24.22
N ILE A 84 13.49 10.55 -23.69
CA ILE A 84 14.22 11.80 -23.96
C ILE A 84 15.30 12.11 -22.91
N LYS A 85 15.19 11.53 -21.71
CA LYS A 85 16.12 11.73 -20.59
C LYS A 85 16.07 10.53 -19.65
N LYS A 86 17.21 10.21 -19.03
CA LYS A 86 17.30 9.30 -17.88
C LYS A 86 18.00 9.99 -16.72
N GLU A 87 17.54 9.71 -15.51
CA GLU A 87 18.22 10.10 -14.27
C GLU A 87 18.60 8.82 -13.52
N PRO A 88 19.83 8.73 -12.99
CA PRO A 88 20.28 7.53 -12.29
C PRO A 88 19.45 7.26 -11.05
N ALA A 89 19.41 5.99 -10.63
CA ALA A 89 18.81 5.60 -9.36
C ALA A 89 19.44 6.37 -8.18
N LYS A 90 18.62 6.76 -7.21
CA LYS A 90 19.03 7.49 -6.00
C LYS A 90 19.38 6.56 -4.84
N GLY A 91 19.11 5.28 -4.99
CA GLY A 91 19.34 4.23 -4.01
C GLY A 91 18.91 2.86 -4.54
N THR A 92 18.86 1.90 -3.65
CA THR A 92 18.51 0.50 -3.89
C THR A 92 17.47 0.01 -2.87
N ASP A 93 17.01 -1.22 -3.00
CA ASP A 93 16.10 -1.84 -2.01
C ASP A 93 16.70 -1.91 -0.59
N ALA A 94 18.03 -1.85 -0.45
CA ALA A 94 18.69 -1.80 0.86
C ALA A 94 18.46 -0.48 1.60
N ASP A 95 18.10 0.57 0.87
CA ASP A 95 17.84 1.91 1.41
C ASP A 95 16.36 2.13 1.76
N LEU A 96 15.50 1.13 1.53
CA LEU A 96 14.09 1.15 1.91
C LEU A 96 13.93 1.11 3.45
N PRO A 97 12.76 1.53 3.99
CA PRO A 97 12.46 1.40 5.41
C PRO A 97 12.71 -0.02 5.90
N LYS A 98 13.35 -0.16 7.08
CA LYS A 98 13.77 -1.47 7.59
C LYS A 98 12.62 -2.38 7.98
N LYS A 99 11.48 -1.80 8.34
CA LYS A 99 10.30 -2.54 8.78
C LYS A 99 9.05 -1.99 8.11
N TRP A 100 8.53 -2.77 7.17
CA TRP A 100 7.28 -2.52 6.49
C TRP A 100 6.71 -3.83 5.95
N ASP A 101 5.41 -3.88 5.74
CA ASP A 101 4.68 -5.03 5.21
C ASP A 101 4.10 -4.73 3.82
N ILE A 102 3.47 -3.57 3.68
CA ILE A 102 2.85 -3.10 2.42
C ILE A 102 3.23 -1.64 2.16
N ALA A 103 3.24 -1.25 0.89
CA ALA A 103 3.45 0.14 0.53
C ALA A 103 2.51 0.57 -0.59
N PHE A 104 2.17 1.87 -0.59
CA PHE A 104 1.28 2.49 -1.58
C PHE A 104 1.94 3.71 -2.22
N HIS A 105 1.70 3.83 -3.54
CA HIS A 105 2.09 4.95 -4.36
C HIS A 105 0.89 5.33 -5.23
N ILE A 106 0.18 6.40 -4.88
CA ILE A 106 -1.07 6.84 -5.52
C ILE A 106 -2.11 5.71 -5.60
N THR A 107 -2.08 4.88 -6.63
CA THR A 107 -2.95 3.71 -6.82
C THR A 107 -2.18 2.41 -6.92
N ASP A 108 -0.87 2.51 -7.04
CA ASP A 108 0.02 1.36 -7.09
C ASP A 108 0.26 0.83 -5.68
N ALA A 109 0.53 -0.46 -5.58
CA ALA A 109 0.82 -1.12 -4.32
C ALA A 109 1.96 -2.11 -4.48
N ARG A 110 2.71 -2.37 -3.40
CA ARG A 110 3.70 -3.44 -3.32
C ARG A 110 3.77 -4.05 -1.92
N ILE A 111 4.37 -5.21 -1.80
CA ILE A 111 4.43 -6.00 -0.58
C ILE A 111 5.87 -6.35 -0.28
N ASN A 112 6.22 -6.34 1.00
CA ASN A 112 7.55 -6.75 1.43
C ASN A 112 7.67 -8.29 1.48
N ASN A 113 8.18 -8.88 0.40
CA ASN A 113 8.38 -10.33 0.33
C ASN A 113 7.12 -11.13 0.65
N GLY A 114 6.04 -10.86 -0.06
CA GLY A 114 4.76 -11.52 0.12
C GLY A 114 4.00 -11.74 -1.17
N GLU A 115 2.80 -12.24 -1.05
CA GLU A 115 1.87 -12.47 -2.15
C GLU A 115 0.43 -12.17 -1.73
N VAL A 116 -0.42 -11.79 -2.66
CA VAL A 116 -1.81 -11.33 -2.43
C VAL A 116 -2.80 -12.14 -3.22
N LEU A 117 -3.95 -12.38 -2.62
CA LEU A 117 -5.16 -12.87 -3.28
C LEU A 117 -6.30 -11.88 -3.01
N MET A 118 -6.91 -11.32 -4.05
CA MET A 118 -8.21 -10.66 -3.94
C MET A 118 -9.29 -11.74 -3.83
N THR A 119 -9.97 -11.80 -2.71
CA THR A 119 -10.99 -12.82 -2.44
C THR A 119 -12.35 -12.42 -3.04
N GLU A 120 -13.32 -13.33 -3.04
CA GLU A 120 -14.71 -13.01 -3.36
C GLU A 120 -15.49 -12.44 -2.16
N GLU A 121 -14.92 -12.54 -0.96
CA GLU A 121 -15.57 -12.09 0.27
C GLU A 121 -15.48 -10.56 0.41
N THR A 122 -16.52 -9.97 0.98
CA THR A 122 -16.66 -8.52 1.18
C THR A 122 -16.61 -8.09 2.65
N ASP A 123 -16.63 -9.06 3.58
CA ASP A 123 -16.61 -8.83 5.03
C ASP A 123 -15.38 -9.48 5.67
N LEU A 124 -14.51 -8.67 6.28
CA LEU A 124 -13.34 -9.14 7.04
C LEU A 124 -13.67 -10.17 8.12
N ASN A 125 -14.87 -10.08 8.70
CA ASN A 125 -15.25 -10.93 9.82
C ASN A 125 -15.68 -12.34 9.40
N LYS A 126 -15.95 -12.55 8.13
CA LYS A 126 -16.28 -13.88 7.58
C LYS A 126 -15.05 -14.71 7.26
N ILE A 127 -13.85 -14.09 7.21
CA ILE A 127 -12.61 -14.80 6.94
C ILE A 127 -11.89 -15.06 8.27
N ASN A 128 -11.87 -16.32 8.71
CA ASN A 128 -11.23 -16.76 9.95
C ASN A 128 -9.85 -17.43 9.72
N ALA A 129 -9.55 -17.80 8.46
CA ALA A 129 -8.26 -18.36 8.04
C ALA A 129 -7.94 -17.86 6.63
N LEU A 130 -6.67 -17.89 6.25
CA LEU A 130 -6.28 -17.51 4.90
C LEU A 130 -6.97 -18.41 3.86
N PRO A 131 -7.72 -17.82 2.89
CA PRO A 131 -8.39 -18.60 1.87
C PRO A 131 -7.37 -19.30 0.96
N ALA A 132 -7.74 -20.45 0.43
CA ALA A 132 -7.01 -21.09 -0.66
C ALA A 132 -7.21 -20.30 -1.96
N GLY A 133 -6.19 -20.28 -2.82
CA GLY A 133 -6.29 -19.62 -4.13
C GLY A 133 -4.92 -19.29 -4.71
N ASN A 134 -4.94 -18.64 -5.86
CA ASN A 134 -3.74 -18.23 -6.58
C ASN A 134 -3.29 -16.86 -6.06
N TYR A 135 -2.30 -16.85 -5.20
CA TYR A 135 -1.68 -15.65 -4.69
C TYR A 135 -0.67 -15.09 -5.69
N VAL A 136 -0.63 -13.77 -5.83
CA VAL A 136 0.22 -13.05 -6.77
C VAL A 136 1.30 -12.29 -6.01
N ALA A 137 2.56 -12.58 -6.33
CA ALA A 137 3.72 -11.85 -5.81
C ALA A 137 3.95 -10.55 -6.58
N ASP A 138 4.79 -9.67 -6.03
CA ASP A 138 5.25 -8.48 -6.73
C ASP A 138 6.06 -8.86 -7.98
N ALA A 139 5.89 -8.06 -9.02
CA ALA A 139 6.65 -8.16 -10.26
C ALA A 139 7.15 -6.78 -10.70
N PRO A 140 8.27 -6.71 -11.46
CA PRO A 140 8.74 -5.46 -12.04
C PRO A 140 7.71 -4.84 -12.99
N ASP A 141 7.35 -3.58 -12.76
CA ASP A 141 6.43 -2.81 -13.61
C ASP A 141 6.81 -1.33 -13.55
N TYR A 142 6.23 -0.52 -14.43
CA TYR A 142 6.47 0.91 -14.46
C TYR A 142 5.38 1.66 -13.69
N ILE A 143 5.83 2.60 -12.84
CA ILE A 143 4.96 3.58 -12.18
C ILE A 143 5.27 4.99 -12.66
N ILE A 144 4.30 5.89 -12.58
CA ILE A 144 4.49 7.30 -12.91
C ILE A 144 4.96 8.04 -11.67
N VAL A 145 6.13 8.66 -11.72
CA VAL A 145 6.71 9.41 -10.60
C VAL A 145 6.70 10.92 -10.79
N ASP A 146 6.38 11.40 -12.00
CA ASP A 146 6.15 12.82 -12.28
C ASP A 146 5.22 12.98 -13.48
N MET A 147 4.21 13.83 -13.33
CA MET A 147 3.23 14.20 -14.35
C MET A 147 3.26 15.71 -14.68
N SER A 148 4.18 16.48 -14.13
CA SER A 148 4.19 17.93 -14.24
C SER A 148 4.30 18.43 -15.69
N HIS A 149 4.93 17.66 -16.56
CA HIS A 149 5.13 17.98 -17.97
C HIS A 149 4.11 17.32 -18.91
N MET A 150 3.11 16.58 -18.38
CA MET A 150 2.17 15.83 -19.21
C MET A 150 1.31 16.74 -20.08
N GLN A 151 0.78 17.83 -19.53
CA GLN A 151 -0.16 18.70 -20.25
C GLN A 151 0.49 19.52 -21.36
N ASN A 152 1.73 20.00 -21.15
CA ASN A 152 2.40 20.91 -22.06
C ASN A 152 3.32 20.20 -23.06
N GLU A 153 3.91 19.08 -22.65
CA GLU A 153 4.97 18.40 -23.41
C GLU A 153 4.65 16.93 -23.70
N ALA A 154 3.50 16.43 -23.28
CA ALA A 154 3.12 15.02 -23.33
C ALA A 154 4.21 14.11 -22.72
N THR A 155 4.89 14.58 -21.65
CA THR A 155 6.03 13.90 -21.03
C THR A 155 5.67 13.44 -19.61
N LEU A 156 6.02 12.18 -19.30
CA LEU A 156 5.92 11.57 -17.98
C LEU A 156 7.29 11.10 -17.53
N ALA A 157 7.60 11.25 -16.24
CA ALA A 157 8.70 10.50 -15.64
C ALA A 157 8.19 9.18 -15.07
N MET A 158 8.85 8.10 -15.43
CA MET A 158 8.50 6.74 -15.02
C MET A 158 9.69 6.04 -14.36
N VAL A 159 9.39 5.17 -13.42
CA VAL A 159 10.39 4.30 -12.77
C VAL A 159 9.94 2.84 -12.90
N LYS A 160 10.88 1.95 -13.22
CA LYS A 160 10.67 0.52 -13.14
C LYS A 160 10.94 0.06 -11.71
N THR A 161 9.92 -0.43 -11.04
CA THR A 161 9.99 -0.85 -9.62
C THR A 161 9.15 -2.10 -9.39
N MET A 162 9.21 -2.67 -8.19
CA MET A 162 8.36 -3.80 -7.82
C MET A 162 6.94 -3.32 -7.54
N ARG A 163 5.95 -4.02 -8.08
CA ARG A 163 4.52 -3.69 -7.95
C ARG A 163 3.69 -4.95 -7.83
N ASN A 164 2.68 -4.93 -6.97
CA ASN A 164 1.70 -6.00 -6.84
C ASN A 164 0.46 -5.70 -7.69
N SER A 165 0.26 -6.44 -8.77
CA SER A 165 -0.88 -6.25 -9.68
C SER A 165 -2.21 -6.64 -9.04
N GLU A 166 -2.22 -7.57 -8.07
CA GLU A 166 -3.43 -8.00 -7.39
C GLU A 166 -3.87 -6.97 -6.35
N LEU A 167 -2.95 -6.53 -5.47
CA LEU A 167 -3.25 -5.49 -4.49
C LEU A 167 -3.57 -4.15 -5.18
N GLY A 168 -2.96 -3.86 -6.33
CA GLY A 168 -3.26 -2.68 -7.16
C GLY A 168 -4.71 -2.60 -7.64
N LYS A 169 -5.49 -3.68 -7.56
CA LYS A 169 -6.94 -3.69 -7.86
C LYS A 169 -7.79 -3.05 -6.75
N TRP A 170 -7.17 -2.60 -5.65
CA TRP A 170 -7.88 -1.96 -4.55
C TRP A 170 -8.69 -0.74 -4.96
N VAL A 171 -8.27 -0.06 -6.04
CA VAL A 171 -8.97 1.07 -6.61
C VAL A 171 -8.90 1.05 -8.14
N LYS A 172 -10.04 1.24 -8.80
CA LYS A 172 -10.16 1.22 -10.26
C LYS A 172 -10.50 2.61 -10.78
N SER A 173 -9.75 3.07 -11.80
CA SER A 173 -10.11 4.27 -12.56
C SER A 173 -11.29 3.97 -13.48
N THR A 174 -12.27 4.87 -13.51
CA THR A 174 -13.44 4.78 -14.40
C THR A 174 -13.33 5.73 -15.61
N GLY A 175 -12.19 6.40 -15.75
CA GLY A 175 -11.89 7.34 -16.83
C GLY A 175 -11.32 8.66 -16.31
N MET A 176 -10.83 9.48 -17.24
CA MET A 176 -10.25 10.79 -16.91
C MET A 176 -11.31 11.69 -16.27
N GLY A 177 -10.96 12.33 -15.14
CA GLY A 177 -11.85 13.24 -14.41
C GLY A 177 -13.05 12.59 -13.70
N LYS A 178 -13.21 11.27 -13.78
CA LYS A 178 -14.29 10.54 -13.09
C LYS A 178 -13.83 10.03 -11.73
N PRO A 179 -14.74 9.91 -10.75
CA PRO A 179 -14.46 9.25 -9.49
C PRO A 179 -13.94 7.83 -9.71
N LYS A 180 -12.99 7.42 -8.88
CA LYS A 180 -12.52 6.04 -8.88
C LYS A 180 -13.46 5.17 -8.06
N ILE A 181 -13.43 3.87 -8.31
CA ILE A 181 -14.19 2.87 -7.55
C ILE A 181 -13.22 2.11 -6.65
N VAL A 182 -13.46 2.15 -5.35
CA VAL A 182 -12.75 1.33 -4.37
C VAL A 182 -13.32 -0.09 -4.41
N SER A 183 -12.45 -1.09 -4.38
CA SER A 183 -12.87 -2.50 -4.34
C SER A 183 -13.64 -2.79 -3.05
N ASP A 184 -14.76 -3.47 -3.17
CA ASP A 184 -15.52 -4.00 -2.04
C ASP A 184 -15.01 -5.37 -1.55
N LYS A 185 -13.99 -5.91 -2.16
CA LYS A 185 -13.41 -7.22 -1.83
C LYS A 185 -12.42 -7.12 -0.68
N VAL A 186 -12.24 -8.24 0.03
CA VAL A 186 -11.16 -8.42 0.99
C VAL A 186 -9.94 -8.96 0.27
N PHE A 187 -8.77 -8.40 0.56
CA PHE A 187 -7.48 -8.87 0.08
C PHE A 187 -6.79 -9.67 1.17
N ALA A 188 -6.43 -10.91 0.87
CA ALA A 188 -5.64 -11.77 1.73
C ALA A 188 -4.16 -11.67 1.35
N VAL A 189 -3.30 -11.38 2.32
CA VAL A 189 -1.86 -11.19 2.12
C VAL A 189 -1.12 -12.25 2.93
N LYS A 190 -0.17 -12.93 2.29
CA LYS A 190 0.80 -13.83 2.92
C LYS A 190 2.17 -13.19 2.89
N PHE A 191 2.84 -13.13 4.03
CA PHE A 191 4.22 -12.66 4.10
C PHE A 191 5.19 -13.82 4.21
N LYS A 192 6.40 -13.67 3.68
CA LYS A 192 7.45 -14.72 3.70
C LYS A 192 7.85 -15.14 5.11
N ASN A 193 7.73 -14.26 6.10
CA ASN A 193 8.00 -14.56 7.51
C ASN A 193 6.92 -15.44 8.18
N GLY A 194 5.86 -15.79 7.45
CA GLY A 194 4.72 -16.59 7.90
C GLY A 194 3.60 -15.80 8.55
N ASN A 195 3.75 -14.49 8.72
CA ASN A 195 2.64 -13.61 9.08
C ASN A 195 1.66 -13.48 7.91
N ALA A 196 0.47 -12.96 8.20
CA ALA A 196 -0.54 -12.71 7.19
C ALA A 196 -1.38 -11.47 7.53
N ALA A 197 -2.12 -10.98 6.56
CA ALA A 197 -3.10 -9.92 6.78
C ALA A 197 -4.35 -10.12 5.91
N LEU A 198 -5.48 -9.61 6.39
CA LEU A 198 -6.70 -9.41 5.62
C LEU A 198 -6.95 -7.91 5.56
N ILE A 199 -7.18 -7.36 4.36
CA ILE A 199 -7.31 -5.92 4.15
C ILE A 199 -8.62 -5.64 3.41
N LYS A 200 -9.38 -4.69 3.91
CA LYS A 200 -10.61 -4.19 3.29
C LYS A 200 -10.48 -2.69 3.08
N PHE A 201 -10.34 -2.25 1.84
CA PHE A 201 -10.25 -0.83 1.52
C PHE A 201 -11.57 -0.11 1.75
N LYS A 202 -11.49 1.14 2.17
CA LYS A 202 -12.63 2.00 2.52
C LYS A 202 -12.75 3.18 1.57
N ASP A 203 -11.65 3.89 1.36
CA ASP A 203 -11.66 5.08 0.52
C ASP A 203 -10.28 5.33 -0.13
N TYR A 204 -10.28 6.11 -1.20
CA TYR A 204 -9.10 6.63 -1.89
C TYR A 204 -8.98 8.17 -1.76
N LEU A 205 -9.90 8.80 -1.03
CA LEU A 205 -9.92 10.20 -0.68
C LEU A 205 -9.92 10.38 0.84
N ASP A 206 -9.46 11.53 1.28
CA ASP A 206 -9.58 11.93 2.68
C ASP A 206 -11.06 12.24 3.06
N LYS A 207 -11.32 12.43 4.34
CA LYS A 207 -12.65 12.74 4.88
C LYS A 207 -13.31 13.98 4.28
N THR A 208 -12.52 14.86 3.63
CA THR A 208 -13.06 16.03 2.94
C THR A 208 -13.45 15.72 1.48
N GLY A 209 -13.12 14.55 0.98
CA GLY A 209 -13.34 14.14 -0.41
C GLY A 209 -12.44 14.86 -1.42
N LYS A 210 -11.38 15.53 -0.99
CA LYS A 210 -10.55 16.40 -1.84
C LYS A 210 -9.14 15.90 -2.07
N LYS A 211 -8.52 15.27 -1.07
CA LYS A 211 -7.13 14.85 -1.14
C LYS A 211 -7.03 13.35 -1.30
N LYS A 212 -6.09 12.90 -2.14
CA LYS A 212 -5.80 11.47 -2.28
C LYS A 212 -5.35 10.91 -0.95
N ALA A 213 -5.92 9.76 -0.59
CA ALA A 213 -5.63 9.04 0.64
C ALA A 213 -5.62 7.53 0.37
N VAL A 214 -5.13 6.76 1.31
CA VAL A 214 -5.41 5.34 1.43
C VAL A 214 -6.06 5.09 2.79
N SER A 215 -7.22 4.46 2.77
CA SER A 215 -7.99 4.13 3.97
C SER A 215 -8.46 2.69 3.90
N PHE A 216 -8.16 1.89 4.92
CA PHE A 216 -8.57 0.49 5.00
C PHE A 216 -8.70 -0.01 6.43
N ASP A 217 -9.56 -1.01 6.61
CA ASP A 217 -9.62 -1.84 7.80
C ASP A 217 -8.80 -3.12 7.55
N TYR A 218 -8.15 -3.65 8.60
CA TYR A 218 -7.33 -4.83 8.45
C TYR A 218 -7.27 -5.69 9.70
N LYS A 219 -7.00 -6.99 9.51
CA LYS A 219 -6.60 -7.95 10.54
C LYS A 219 -5.17 -8.36 10.28
N PHE A 220 -4.28 -8.22 11.24
CA PHE A 220 -2.90 -8.72 11.13
C PHE A 220 -2.76 -9.99 11.95
N MET A 221 -2.36 -11.06 11.30
CA MET A 221 -2.25 -12.41 11.86
C MET A 221 -0.76 -12.77 12.00
N LYS A 222 -0.30 -12.92 13.21
CA LYS A 222 1.06 -13.41 13.46
C LYS A 222 1.12 -14.91 13.24
N LYS A 223 2.25 -15.38 12.72
CA LYS A 223 2.57 -16.80 12.69
C LYS A 223 2.55 -17.34 14.12
N ALA A 224 1.81 -18.43 14.34
CA ALA A 224 1.90 -19.15 15.60
C ALA A 224 3.35 -19.60 15.85
N LYS A 225 3.81 -19.41 17.08
CA LYS A 225 5.15 -19.85 17.52
C LYS A 225 5.23 -21.37 17.60
#